data_85d717a3134f1614b08afc4a968e3493
#
_entry.id   85d717a3134f1614b08afc4a968e3493
#
_cell.length_a   1.000
_cell.length_b   1.000
_cell.length_c   1.000
_cell.angle_alpha   90.00
_cell.angle_beta   90.00
_cell.angle_gamma   90.00
#
_symmetry.space_group_name_H-M   'P 1'
#
loop_
_entity.id
_entity.type
_entity.pdbx_description
1 polymer ?
#
loop_
_entity_poly.entity_id
_entity_poly.type
_entity_poly.pdbx_seq_one_letter_code
_entity_poly.pdbx_strand_id
1 'polypeptide(L)'
;MSELAQNLTPHGLLEKLNCAEKIYAPYYDLVRETRTYYKDQKGGRNAIGRYNIFWSSIETLKPFLYFKQPKPYIDRLNKMPNSAENLACRILEKALEWDMAQFDFDSVIKYARNDFLISGCGIIWEHYMPEFRELQNNDDKGTVFSVKTAEKVVSEYVNPEHFLADTEGIGIWEDIKWVAHKIFMSRADVAQNFGEEYKTTINPDEIVCVYEVWYKPYKKVYWVSKAYPEKFLKEIDDPLHLSGFFPCPKPIFATQTNDSIIPTPDYCLIKEMLNELNGITQRMKLVMQALKVSGAYDKSFPELYNILNKDVTLVAVSDFQKLKDCGGIRGIIDFAPIEQYVQALEQLSVRREDIIKRIYDVTGVSDIMRGNSSTVETATAVKQKANFGTLRNQDRQNDMQRFIADLYRIKAEIICEQFSEKTLAGFLTHDEQQNKLAVAEAILLLKTDKLRGMILRVESDAVFNQEEEHKKTIDGINTINTMIKEAFALVSSQPLLLPLYRSMIESVIATMPRARQFESVLEQTFNNISKDLHDKPQSSENNLENNLAQAQQEKNNLKQRELDIKAFSEMEKAHHNRAELELKKEELKAHDEH
;
A
#
# COMPACT_ATOMS: atom_id res chain seq x y z
N MET A 1 0.77 42.31 -17.56
CA MET A 1 1.67 41.13 -17.57
C MET A 1 3.15 41.50 -17.55
N SER A 2 3.57 42.55 -16.87
CA SER A 2 4.97 43.01 -16.89
C SER A 2 5.53 43.42 -15.52
N GLU A 3 4.96 42.94 -14.40
CA GLU A 3 5.45 43.24 -13.04
C GLU A 3 5.87 42.03 -12.18
N LEU A 4 5.95 40.83 -12.76
CA LEU A 4 6.27 39.61 -12.01
C LEU A 4 7.68 39.05 -12.27
N ALA A 5 8.55 39.83 -12.89
CA ALA A 5 9.96 39.45 -13.05
C ALA A 5 10.83 39.93 -11.86
N GLN A 6 10.37 39.76 -10.62
CA GLN A 6 11.27 39.75 -9.49
C GLN A 6 11.97 38.39 -9.47
N ASN A 7 13.23 38.35 -9.91
CA ASN A 7 14.07 37.16 -9.83
C ASN A 7 14.02 36.63 -8.40
N LEU A 8 13.58 35.37 -8.24
CA LEU A 8 13.57 34.69 -6.95
C LEU A 8 15.02 34.68 -6.44
N THR A 9 15.28 35.29 -5.29
CA THR A 9 16.61 35.32 -4.68
C THR A 9 16.76 34.12 -3.73
N PRO A 10 18.01 33.62 -3.50
CA PRO A 10 18.23 32.56 -2.53
C PRO A 10 17.66 32.90 -1.14
N HIS A 11 17.87 34.14 -0.71
CA HIS A 11 17.37 34.65 0.58
C HIS A 11 15.84 34.66 0.63
N GLY A 12 15.17 35.15 -0.40
CA GLY A 12 13.70 35.15 -0.47
C GLY A 12 13.09 33.75 -0.49
N LEU A 13 13.76 32.79 -1.14
CA LEU A 13 13.34 31.39 -1.13
C LEU A 13 13.55 30.76 0.27
N LEU A 14 14.67 31.04 0.92
CA LEU A 14 14.93 30.57 2.28
C LEU A 14 13.96 31.16 3.31
N GLU A 15 13.53 32.42 3.14
CA GLU A 15 12.48 33.01 3.97
C GLU A 15 11.14 32.26 3.83
N LYS A 16 10.71 31.94 2.59
CA LYS A 16 9.50 31.13 2.34
C LYS A 16 9.61 29.76 2.98
N LEU A 17 10.74 29.07 2.84
CA LEU A 17 10.98 27.78 3.47
C LEU A 17 10.92 27.87 5.00
N ASN A 18 11.52 28.91 5.59
CA ASN A 18 11.50 29.14 7.04
C ASN A 18 10.06 29.42 7.55
N CYS A 19 9.26 30.17 6.80
CA CYS A 19 7.85 30.40 7.14
C CYS A 19 7.07 29.08 7.09
N ALA A 20 7.23 28.28 6.03
CA ALA A 20 6.59 26.98 5.92
C ALA A 20 7.03 26.04 7.06
N GLU A 21 8.31 25.97 7.39
CA GLU A 21 8.79 25.16 8.51
C GLU A 21 8.14 25.51 9.85
N LYS A 22 7.93 26.80 10.11
CA LYS A 22 7.22 27.23 11.32
C LYS A 22 5.75 26.76 11.35
N ILE A 23 5.08 26.78 10.19
CA ILE A 23 3.70 26.32 10.06
C ILE A 23 3.62 24.79 10.18
N TYR A 24 4.61 24.05 9.63
CA TYR A 24 4.70 22.59 9.74
C TYR A 24 5.17 22.09 11.12
N ALA A 25 5.86 22.91 11.93
CA ALA A 25 6.44 22.49 13.20
C ALA A 25 5.45 21.79 14.15
N PRO A 26 4.21 22.30 14.39
CA PRO A 26 3.23 21.61 15.22
C PRO A 26 2.87 20.23 14.67
N TYR A 27 2.75 20.08 13.36
CA TYR A 27 2.49 18.79 12.72
C TYR A 27 3.66 17.82 12.91
N TYR A 28 4.91 18.26 12.78
CA TYR A 28 6.08 17.41 13.03
C TYR A 28 6.12 16.91 14.48
N ASP A 29 5.76 17.75 15.44
CA ASP A 29 5.67 17.35 16.85
C ASP A 29 4.60 16.27 17.04
N LEU A 30 3.44 16.40 16.40
CA LEU A 30 2.39 15.38 16.40
C LEU A 30 2.86 14.07 15.75
N VAL A 31 3.58 14.14 14.64
CA VAL A 31 4.17 12.97 13.96
C VAL A 31 5.12 12.22 14.90
N ARG A 32 6.02 12.93 15.60
CA ARG A 32 6.96 12.34 16.56
C ARG A 32 6.22 11.71 17.75
N GLU A 33 5.22 12.39 18.28
CA GLU A 33 4.38 11.86 19.35
C GLU A 33 3.66 10.58 18.92
N THR A 34 3.03 10.59 17.74
CA THR A 34 2.30 9.46 17.20
C THR A 34 3.22 8.25 16.98
N ARG A 35 4.40 8.47 16.38
CA ARG A 35 5.40 7.42 16.19
C ARG A 35 5.91 6.83 17.50
N THR A 36 6.10 7.68 18.52
CA THR A 36 6.51 7.25 19.87
C THR A 36 5.43 6.40 20.52
N TYR A 37 4.16 6.77 20.34
CA TYR A 37 3.03 6.01 20.86
C TYR A 37 2.87 4.66 20.12
N TYR A 38 2.96 4.67 18.81
CA TYR A 38 2.87 3.46 17.98
C TYR A 38 3.94 2.43 18.36
N LYS A 39 5.19 2.87 18.58
CA LYS A 39 6.33 2.03 18.99
C LYS A 39 6.29 1.65 20.47
N ASP A 40 5.33 2.11 21.24
CA ASP A 40 5.23 1.92 22.71
C ASP A 40 6.49 2.34 23.50
N GLN A 41 7.24 3.34 22.99
CA GLN A 41 8.52 3.76 23.56
C GLN A 41 8.42 4.64 24.82
N LYS A 42 7.24 5.18 25.16
CA LYS A 42 7.02 6.02 26.37
C LYS A 42 6.96 5.20 27.68
N GLY A 43 7.25 3.90 27.65
CA GLY A 43 7.28 3.03 28.82
C GLY A 43 8.59 3.16 29.60
N GLY A 44 8.68 4.05 30.59
CA GLY A 44 9.71 3.94 31.61
C GLY A 44 9.52 2.64 32.44
N ARG A 45 10.48 2.29 33.32
CA ARG A 45 10.45 1.11 34.20
C ARG A 45 9.12 0.90 34.98
N ASN A 46 8.26 1.91 35.03
CA ASN A 46 6.92 1.92 35.65
C ASN A 46 5.76 1.86 34.64
N ALA A 47 6.01 1.56 33.37
CA ALA A 47 4.94 1.40 32.38
C ALA A 47 4.19 0.10 32.67
N ILE A 48 3.20 0.25 33.50
CA ILE A 48 2.20 -0.76 33.82
C ILE A 48 1.43 -1.05 32.52
N GLY A 49 1.57 -2.27 31.99
CA GLY A 49 1.04 -2.80 30.75
C GLY A 49 0.01 -1.94 30.02
N ARG A 50 0.43 -1.33 28.94
CA ARG A 50 -0.45 -0.61 28.04
C ARG A 50 -1.13 -1.60 27.11
N TYR A 51 -2.37 -1.31 26.77
CA TYR A 51 -3.04 -2.00 25.66
C TYR A 51 -2.90 -1.16 24.40
N ASN A 52 -1.90 -1.47 23.56
CA ASN A 52 -1.61 -0.70 22.37
C ASN A 52 -2.61 -1.01 21.24
N ILE A 53 -3.86 -0.58 21.44
CA ILE A 53 -4.94 -0.74 20.47
C ILE A 53 -4.68 0.06 19.18
N PHE A 54 -3.92 1.15 19.26
CA PHE A 54 -3.56 1.97 18.10
C PHE A 54 -2.67 1.17 17.14
N TRP A 55 -1.64 0.50 17.65
CA TRP A 55 -0.81 -0.41 16.85
C TRP A 55 -1.67 -1.51 16.20
N SER A 56 -2.54 -2.15 16.97
CA SER A 56 -3.42 -3.21 16.47
C SER A 56 -4.35 -2.71 15.34
N SER A 57 -4.90 -1.51 15.49
CA SER A 57 -5.77 -0.91 14.46
C SER A 57 -5.00 -0.63 13.18
N ILE A 58 -3.78 -0.09 13.27
CA ILE A 58 -2.93 0.19 12.10
C ILE A 58 -2.53 -1.11 11.40
N GLU A 59 -2.10 -2.15 12.14
CA GLU A 59 -1.73 -3.44 11.53
C GLU A 59 -2.91 -4.10 10.80
N THR A 60 -4.13 -3.92 11.31
CA THR A 60 -5.35 -4.40 10.63
C THR A 60 -5.64 -3.61 9.34
N LEU A 61 -5.41 -2.30 9.34
CA LEU A 61 -5.68 -1.43 8.19
C LEU A 61 -4.64 -1.56 7.08
N LYS A 62 -3.39 -1.89 7.41
CA LYS A 62 -2.30 -2.01 6.42
C LYS A 62 -2.62 -2.92 5.22
N PRO A 63 -2.96 -4.21 5.41
CA PRO A 63 -3.27 -5.10 4.30
C PRO A 63 -4.57 -4.73 3.59
N PHE A 64 -5.51 -4.09 4.31
CA PHE A 64 -6.76 -3.62 3.73
C PHE A 64 -6.54 -2.48 2.72
N LEU A 65 -5.64 -1.53 3.02
CA LEU A 65 -5.36 -0.39 2.14
C LEU A 65 -4.48 -0.76 0.97
N TYR A 66 -3.44 -1.55 1.21
CA TYR A 66 -2.49 -1.96 0.18
C TYR A 66 -1.86 -3.28 0.57
N PHE A 67 -2.12 -4.31 -0.20
CA PHE A 67 -1.62 -5.66 0.01
C PHE A 67 -0.49 -6.01 -0.96
N LYS A 68 -0.70 -5.74 -2.24
CA LYS A 68 0.20 -6.11 -3.32
C LYS A 68 0.27 -4.99 -4.36
N GLN A 69 1.40 -4.89 -5.02
CA GLN A 69 1.59 -3.97 -6.13
C GLN A 69 0.60 -4.27 -7.26
N PRO A 70 -0.28 -3.32 -7.62
CA PRO A 70 -1.19 -3.48 -8.74
C PRO A 70 -0.44 -3.35 -10.05
N LYS A 71 -0.94 -4.01 -11.09
CA LYS A 71 -0.37 -3.88 -12.43
C LYS A 71 -0.86 -2.61 -13.12
N PRO A 72 0.04 -1.91 -13.85
CA PRO A 72 -0.38 -0.80 -14.69
C PRO A 72 -1.07 -1.33 -15.94
N TYR A 73 -2.13 -0.66 -16.34
CA TYR A 73 -2.81 -0.88 -17.60
C TYR A 73 -2.87 0.41 -18.37
N ILE A 74 -2.49 0.38 -19.63
CA ILE A 74 -2.58 1.53 -20.51
C ILE A 74 -3.57 1.22 -21.62
N ASP A 75 -4.69 1.94 -21.59
CA ASP A 75 -5.76 1.82 -22.56
C ASP A 75 -5.76 3.03 -23.50
N ARG A 76 -6.34 2.89 -24.68
CA ARG A 76 -6.48 3.97 -25.65
C ARG A 76 -7.83 4.66 -25.51
N LEU A 77 -7.83 5.99 -25.68
CA LEU A 77 -9.07 6.74 -25.75
C LEU A 77 -9.87 6.36 -27.01
N ASN A 78 -9.19 6.24 -28.15
CA ASN A 78 -9.79 5.83 -29.42
C ASN A 78 -9.47 4.34 -29.69
N LYS A 79 -10.49 3.51 -29.74
CA LYS A 79 -10.38 2.06 -29.97
C LYS A 79 -10.19 1.67 -31.45
N MET A 80 -9.72 2.59 -32.30
CA MET A 80 -9.41 2.23 -33.67
C MET A 80 -8.22 1.26 -33.74
N PRO A 81 -8.25 0.24 -34.61
CA PRO A 81 -7.17 -0.71 -34.75
C PRO A 81 -5.96 -0.06 -35.46
N ASN A 82 -5.26 0.83 -34.75
CA ASN A 82 -3.99 1.37 -35.22
C ASN A 82 -2.86 0.58 -34.57
N SER A 83 -2.06 -0.11 -35.37
CA SER A 83 -0.97 -0.95 -34.92
C SER A 83 0.10 -0.16 -34.13
N ALA A 84 0.38 1.08 -34.50
CA ALA A 84 1.41 1.91 -33.85
C ALA A 84 0.99 2.37 -32.45
N GLU A 85 -0.26 2.80 -32.27
CA GLU A 85 -0.79 3.20 -30.96
C GLU A 85 -0.87 2.01 -29.97
N ASN A 86 -1.29 0.83 -30.45
CA ASN A 86 -1.28 -0.38 -29.65
C ASN A 86 0.13 -0.74 -29.19
N LEU A 87 1.07 -0.64 -30.11
CA LEU A 87 2.47 -0.95 -29.85
C LEU A 87 3.06 0.04 -28.84
N ALA A 88 2.71 1.32 -28.92
CA ALA A 88 3.12 2.37 -27.98
C ALA A 88 2.60 2.07 -26.54
N CYS A 89 1.33 1.69 -26.38
CA CYS A 89 0.77 1.29 -25.10
C CYS A 89 1.53 0.09 -24.51
N ARG A 90 1.80 -0.94 -25.32
CA ARG A 90 2.53 -2.15 -24.89
C ARG A 90 3.98 -1.87 -24.51
N ILE A 91 4.67 -1.01 -25.24
CA ILE A 91 6.04 -0.57 -24.90
C ILE A 91 6.02 0.05 -23.51
N LEU A 92 5.09 0.98 -23.28
CA LEU A 92 5.02 1.72 -22.03
C LEU A 92 4.59 0.84 -20.86
N GLU A 93 3.64 -0.09 -21.04
CA GLU A 93 3.27 -1.08 -20.01
C GLU A 93 4.45 -1.93 -19.59
N LYS A 94 5.16 -2.53 -20.57
CA LYS A 94 6.34 -3.37 -20.30
C LYS A 94 7.48 -2.58 -19.68
N ALA A 95 7.68 -1.32 -20.09
CA ALA A 95 8.69 -0.43 -19.50
C ALA A 95 8.38 -0.14 -18.04
N LEU A 96 7.12 0.17 -17.70
CA LEU A 96 6.67 0.39 -16.33
C LEU A 96 6.80 -0.88 -15.48
N GLU A 97 6.33 -2.04 -15.97
CA GLU A 97 6.46 -3.32 -15.27
C GLU A 97 7.91 -3.66 -14.97
N TRP A 98 8.80 -3.46 -15.95
CA TRP A 98 10.22 -3.70 -15.80
C TRP A 98 10.85 -2.76 -14.75
N ASP A 99 10.61 -1.45 -14.85
CA ASP A 99 11.17 -0.44 -13.94
C ASP A 99 10.75 -0.73 -12.50
N MET A 100 9.46 -1.01 -12.27
CA MET A 100 8.94 -1.33 -10.94
C MET A 100 9.48 -2.64 -10.37
N ALA A 101 9.76 -3.63 -11.21
CA ALA A 101 10.32 -4.90 -10.77
C ALA A 101 11.80 -4.79 -10.37
N GLN A 102 12.55 -3.83 -10.95
CA GLN A 102 13.97 -3.64 -10.66
C GLN A 102 14.25 -2.93 -9.33
N PHE A 103 13.36 -2.06 -8.85
CA PHE A 103 13.66 -1.06 -7.80
C PHE A 103 12.79 -1.16 -6.56
N ASP A 104 12.29 -2.35 -6.22
CA ASP A 104 11.53 -2.61 -4.99
C ASP A 104 10.44 -1.55 -4.70
N PHE A 105 9.72 -1.17 -5.77
CA PHE A 105 8.66 -0.18 -5.74
C PHE A 105 7.56 -0.53 -4.72
N ASP A 106 7.30 -1.82 -4.54
CA ASP A 106 6.35 -2.33 -3.55
C ASP A 106 6.70 -1.91 -2.11
N SER A 107 7.97 -1.98 -1.73
CA SER A 107 8.43 -1.53 -0.41
C SER A 107 8.28 -0.03 -0.23
N VAL A 108 8.57 0.76 -1.26
CA VAL A 108 8.43 2.22 -1.20
C VAL A 108 6.96 2.61 -0.96
N ILE A 109 6.02 1.97 -1.66
CA ILE A 109 4.58 2.19 -1.42
C ILE A 109 4.19 1.77 0.00
N LYS A 110 4.72 0.65 0.51
CA LYS A 110 4.46 0.21 1.88
C LYS A 110 4.96 1.21 2.92
N TYR A 111 6.11 1.87 2.68
CA TYR A 111 6.59 2.94 3.57
C TYR A 111 5.65 4.15 3.55
N ALA A 112 5.24 4.62 2.38
CA ALA A 112 4.29 5.72 2.26
C ALA A 112 2.92 5.38 2.88
N ARG A 113 2.40 4.15 2.67
CA ARG A 113 1.19 3.64 3.34
C ARG A 113 1.32 3.65 4.86
N ASN A 114 2.47 3.21 5.38
CA ASN A 114 2.70 3.19 6.82
C ASN A 114 2.69 4.59 7.40
N ASP A 115 3.33 5.55 6.75
CA ASP A 115 3.30 6.94 7.20
C ASP A 115 1.95 7.61 7.00
N PHE A 116 1.21 7.27 5.96
CA PHE A 116 -0.19 7.68 5.83
C PHE A 116 -1.02 7.28 7.05
N LEU A 117 -0.88 6.04 7.53
CA LEU A 117 -1.62 5.54 8.70
C LEU A 117 -1.12 6.09 10.03
N ILE A 118 0.18 6.30 10.16
CA ILE A 118 0.80 6.72 11.43
C ILE A 118 0.87 8.24 11.52
N SER A 119 1.42 8.86 10.48
CA SER A 119 1.75 10.29 10.45
C SER A 119 0.67 11.13 9.75
N GLY A 120 -0.30 10.48 9.12
CA GLY A 120 -1.36 11.13 8.35
C GLY A 120 -0.95 11.60 6.96
N CYS A 121 0.27 11.34 6.51
CA CYS A 121 0.79 11.77 5.21
C CYS A 121 1.76 10.73 4.64
N GLY A 122 1.53 10.28 3.41
CA GLY A 122 2.44 9.42 2.67
C GLY A 122 2.95 10.13 1.41
N ILE A 123 4.27 10.13 1.18
CA ILE A 123 4.94 10.89 0.13
C ILE A 123 5.95 10.00 -0.58
N ILE A 124 5.96 10.06 -1.90
CA ILE A 124 6.94 9.41 -2.77
C ILE A 124 7.42 10.43 -3.79
N TRP A 125 8.72 10.42 -4.07
CA TRP A 125 9.41 11.30 -5.00
C TRP A 125 10.01 10.49 -6.13
N GLU A 126 9.86 10.93 -7.37
CA GLU A 126 10.34 10.23 -8.54
C GLU A 126 11.61 10.90 -9.08
N HIS A 127 12.63 10.10 -9.34
CA HIS A 127 13.92 10.55 -9.87
C HIS A 127 14.26 9.79 -11.15
N TYR A 128 14.71 10.52 -12.16
CA TYR A 128 15.34 9.91 -13.32
C TYR A 128 16.83 9.71 -13.05
N MET A 129 17.31 8.47 -13.15
CA MET A 129 18.71 8.11 -12.87
C MET A 129 19.30 7.33 -14.05
N PRO A 130 19.99 8.00 -14.99
CA PRO A 130 20.73 7.32 -16.05
C PRO A 130 22.03 6.73 -15.50
N GLU A 131 22.40 5.52 -15.97
CA GLU A 131 23.69 4.92 -15.69
C GLU A 131 24.61 5.12 -16.89
N PHE A 132 25.80 5.61 -16.64
CA PHE A 132 26.80 5.83 -17.67
C PHE A 132 27.98 4.87 -17.47
N ARG A 133 28.49 4.36 -18.60
CA ARG A 133 29.73 3.61 -18.64
C ARG A 133 30.76 4.35 -19.47
N GLU A 134 31.94 4.55 -18.90
CA GLU A 134 33.06 5.10 -19.63
C GLU A 134 33.65 4.03 -20.54
N LEU A 135 33.69 4.32 -21.84
CA LEU A 135 34.37 3.50 -22.83
C LEU A 135 35.57 4.28 -23.33
N GLN A 136 36.74 3.65 -23.30
CA GLN A 136 37.95 4.17 -23.93
C GLN A 136 37.96 3.75 -25.38
N ASN A 137 38.11 4.70 -26.28
CA ASN A 137 38.37 4.38 -27.67
C ASN A 137 39.83 3.91 -27.83
N ASN A 138 40.05 2.87 -28.62
CA ASN A 138 41.39 2.35 -28.91
C ASN A 138 42.20 3.28 -29.87
N ASP A 139 41.73 4.52 -30.10
CA ASP A 139 42.47 5.47 -30.91
C ASP A 139 43.64 6.07 -30.11
N ASP A 140 44.75 6.40 -30.81
CA ASP A 140 46.03 6.91 -30.26
C ASP A 140 45.89 8.13 -29.32
N LYS A 141 44.71 8.67 -29.10
CA LYS A 141 44.42 9.81 -28.21
C LYS A 141 43.65 9.45 -26.91
N GLY A 142 43.29 8.18 -26.69
CA GLY A 142 42.69 7.76 -25.44
C GLY A 142 41.40 8.52 -25.06
N THR A 143 40.62 8.92 -26.04
CA THR A 143 39.37 9.67 -25.79
C THR A 143 38.38 8.80 -25.04
N VAL A 144 38.04 9.19 -23.81
CA VAL A 144 37.03 8.56 -22.98
C VAL A 144 35.69 9.21 -23.31
N PHE A 145 34.72 8.40 -23.72
CA PHE A 145 33.33 8.86 -23.85
C PHE A 145 32.43 8.07 -22.93
N SER A 146 31.53 8.80 -22.33
CA SER A 146 30.50 8.26 -21.48
C SER A 146 29.32 7.81 -22.32
N VAL A 147 29.02 6.51 -22.31
CA VAL A 147 27.87 5.93 -23.00
C VAL A 147 26.82 5.55 -21.98
N LYS A 148 25.59 6.02 -22.20
CA LYS A 148 24.44 5.66 -21.40
C LYS A 148 24.15 4.16 -21.57
N THR A 149 24.28 3.38 -20.49
CA THR A 149 24.12 1.92 -20.53
C THR A 149 22.78 1.44 -20.01
N ALA A 150 22.21 2.16 -19.03
CA ALA A 150 20.91 1.86 -18.47
C ALA A 150 20.16 3.15 -18.10
N GLU A 151 18.85 3.08 -18.09
CA GLU A 151 17.96 4.18 -17.76
C GLU A 151 16.91 3.64 -16.80
N LYS A 152 16.68 4.38 -15.71
CA LYS A 152 15.74 3.98 -14.68
C LYS A 152 15.02 5.16 -14.06
N VAL A 153 13.81 4.92 -13.54
CA VAL A 153 13.06 5.87 -12.74
C VAL A 153 12.94 5.33 -11.33
N VAL A 154 13.61 5.95 -10.40
CA VAL A 154 13.67 5.52 -9.00
C VAL A 154 12.64 6.27 -8.19
N SER A 155 11.77 5.52 -7.49
CA SER A 155 10.85 6.07 -6.50
C SER A 155 11.53 6.12 -5.15
N GLU A 156 11.61 7.30 -4.56
CA GLU A 156 12.16 7.52 -3.23
C GLU A 156 11.05 7.78 -2.23
N TYR A 157 11.06 7.05 -1.11
CA TYR A 157 10.21 7.34 0.03
C TYR A 157 10.69 8.61 0.73
N VAL A 158 9.79 9.58 0.93
CA VAL A 158 10.09 10.82 1.64
C VAL A 158 9.42 10.81 3.01
N ASN A 159 10.23 10.98 4.07
CA ASN A 159 9.71 11.15 5.42
C ASN A 159 8.86 12.44 5.49
N PRO A 160 7.64 12.42 6.06
CA PRO A 160 6.82 13.63 6.22
C PRO A 160 7.51 14.82 6.88
N GLU A 161 8.50 14.58 7.76
CA GLU A 161 9.30 15.66 8.37
C GLU A 161 10.32 16.28 7.40
N HIS A 162 10.60 15.63 6.29
CA HIS A 162 11.52 16.11 5.25
C HIS A 162 10.80 16.71 4.04
N PHE A 163 9.50 16.79 4.07
CA PHE A 163 8.68 17.38 3.02
C PHE A 163 8.12 18.72 3.45
N LEU A 164 8.11 19.67 2.54
CA LEU A 164 7.46 20.97 2.67
C LEU A 164 6.70 21.28 1.39
N ALA A 165 5.57 21.94 1.53
CA ALA A 165 4.81 22.49 0.41
C ALA A 165 4.41 23.94 0.72
N ASP A 166 3.98 24.65 -0.31
CA ASP A 166 3.46 26.02 -0.18
C ASP A 166 2.24 26.05 0.75
N THR A 167 2.30 26.88 1.78
CA THR A 167 1.27 27.01 2.81
C THR A 167 0.60 28.39 2.80
N GLU A 168 0.91 29.24 1.85
CA GLU A 168 0.40 30.62 1.79
C GLU A 168 -1.08 30.68 1.41
N GLY A 169 -1.98 30.33 2.35
CA GLY A 169 -3.44 30.42 2.18
C GLY A 169 -4.02 29.34 1.25
N ILE A 170 -3.31 28.23 1.06
CA ILE A 170 -3.64 27.19 0.09
C ILE A 170 -4.02 25.91 0.83
N GLY A 171 -5.25 25.43 0.60
CA GLY A 171 -5.72 24.12 1.05
C GLY A 171 -5.83 23.08 -0.08
N ILE A 172 -5.67 23.51 -1.35
CA ILE A 172 -5.85 22.69 -2.54
C ILE A 172 -4.50 22.43 -3.20
N TRP A 173 -4.18 21.15 -3.47
CA TRP A 173 -2.89 20.72 -4.05
C TRP A 173 -2.61 21.34 -5.43
N GLU A 174 -3.62 21.51 -6.24
CA GLU A 174 -3.52 22.01 -7.61
C GLU A 174 -3.02 23.46 -7.66
N ASP A 175 -3.26 24.23 -6.61
CA ASP A 175 -2.94 25.66 -6.50
C ASP A 175 -1.55 25.93 -5.89
N ILE A 176 -0.86 24.92 -5.38
CA ILE A 176 0.47 25.10 -4.78
C ILE A 176 1.49 25.56 -5.82
N LYS A 177 2.35 26.47 -5.39
CA LYS A 177 3.38 27.05 -6.24
C LYS A 177 4.70 26.30 -6.16
N TRP A 178 4.99 25.65 -5.01
CA TRP A 178 6.24 24.95 -4.82
C TRP A 178 6.11 23.78 -3.83
N VAL A 179 6.98 22.80 -4.03
CA VAL A 179 7.23 21.72 -3.07
C VAL A 179 8.73 21.63 -2.82
N ALA A 180 9.11 21.17 -1.63
CA ALA A 180 10.52 21.02 -1.27
C ALA A 180 10.78 19.71 -0.53
N HIS A 181 11.91 19.09 -0.86
CA HIS A 181 12.47 17.93 -0.17
C HIS A 181 13.71 18.34 0.60
N LYS A 182 13.78 18.01 1.89
CA LYS A 182 14.95 18.23 2.76
C LYS A 182 15.88 17.05 2.64
N ILE A 183 17.07 17.29 2.14
CA ILE A 183 18.11 16.28 1.98
C ILE A 183 19.23 16.62 2.97
N PHE A 184 19.62 15.65 3.79
CA PHE A 184 20.70 15.81 4.76
C PHE A 184 21.97 15.17 4.19
N MET A 185 23.01 15.95 4.03
CA MET A 185 24.29 15.48 3.49
C MET A 185 25.46 16.16 4.19
N SER A 186 26.64 15.55 4.13
CA SER A 186 27.85 16.16 4.67
C SER A 186 28.30 17.37 3.83
N ARG A 187 29.06 18.27 4.42
CA ARG A 187 29.68 19.40 3.66
C ARG A 187 30.58 18.90 2.53
N ALA A 188 31.25 17.76 2.73
CA ALA A 188 32.05 17.13 1.69
C ALA A 188 31.18 16.68 0.50
N ASP A 189 30.03 16.09 0.77
CA ASP A 189 29.08 15.67 -0.28
C ASP A 189 28.49 16.89 -1.02
N VAL A 190 28.25 18.01 -0.31
CA VAL A 190 27.83 19.26 -0.95
C VAL A 190 28.87 19.73 -1.96
N ALA A 191 30.15 19.73 -1.59
CA ALA A 191 31.22 20.11 -2.51
C ALA A 191 31.33 19.15 -3.71
N GLN A 192 31.15 17.86 -3.48
CA GLN A 192 31.18 16.87 -4.56
C GLN A 192 30.01 17.02 -5.54
N ASN A 193 28.79 17.26 -5.04
CA ASN A 193 27.59 17.29 -5.85
C ASN A 193 27.31 18.65 -6.51
N PHE A 194 27.73 19.74 -5.87
CA PHE A 194 27.38 21.11 -6.30
C PHE A 194 28.59 21.95 -6.74
N GLY A 195 29.79 21.50 -6.47
CA GLY A 195 31.02 22.16 -6.92
C GLY A 195 32.05 22.38 -5.83
N GLU A 196 33.31 22.34 -6.23
CA GLU A 196 34.51 22.54 -5.34
C GLU A 196 34.50 23.89 -4.62
N GLU A 197 33.72 24.89 -5.10
CA GLU A 197 33.59 26.21 -4.44
C GLU A 197 32.95 26.14 -3.06
N TYR A 198 32.19 25.05 -2.78
CA TYR A 198 31.57 24.77 -1.48
C TYR A 198 32.48 23.95 -0.55
N LYS A 199 33.71 23.62 -0.99
CA LYS A 199 34.66 22.84 -0.23
C LYS A 199 35.12 23.65 0.99
N THR A 200 34.98 23.04 2.15
CA THR A 200 35.47 23.61 3.41
C THR A 200 36.42 22.63 4.07
N THR A 201 37.51 23.18 4.67
CA THR A 201 38.44 22.42 5.49
C THR A 201 37.94 22.31 6.94
N ILE A 202 36.94 23.12 7.31
CA ILE A 202 36.40 23.17 8.66
C ILE A 202 35.16 22.24 8.70
N ASN A 203 35.25 21.16 9.50
CA ASN A 203 34.20 20.17 9.72
C ASN A 203 33.58 19.61 8.41
N PRO A 204 34.35 18.88 7.58
CA PRO A 204 33.82 18.33 6.32
C PRO A 204 32.67 17.32 6.53
N ASP A 205 32.65 16.66 7.69
CA ASP A 205 31.62 15.68 8.06
C ASP A 205 30.35 16.31 8.70
N GLU A 206 30.34 17.64 8.87
CA GLU A 206 29.17 18.33 9.40
C GLU A 206 27.98 18.15 8.45
N ILE A 207 26.86 17.64 9.00
CA ILE A 207 25.64 17.42 8.24
C ILE A 207 24.91 18.76 8.07
N VAL A 208 24.65 19.12 6.85
CA VAL A 208 23.86 20.30 6.47
C VAL A 208 22.57 19.88 5.78
N CYS A 209 21.54 20.69 5.96
CA CYS A 209 20.27 20.50 5.27
C CYS A 209 20.31 21.27 3.94
N VAL A 210 20.07 20.55 2.85
CA VAL A 210 19.87 21.09 1.50
C VAL A 210 18.41 20.90 1.14
N TYR A 211 17.78 21.94 0.63
CA TYR A 211 16.40 21.91 0.14
C TYR A 211 16.44 21.82 -1.37
N GLU A 212 15.87 20.76 -1.92
CA GLU A 212 15.52 20.65 -3.33
C GLU A 212 14.12 21.23 -3.51
N VAL A 213 13.99 22.37 -4.18
CA VAL A 213 12.73 23.12 -4.31
C VAL A 213 12.29 23.15 -5.77
N TRP A 214 11.14 22.54 -6.03
CA TRP A 214 10.48 22.60 -7.32
C TRP A 214 9.51 23.77 -7.33
N TYR A 215 9.82 24.83 -8.10
CA TYR A 215 9.09 26.10 -8.13
C TYR A 215 8.30 26.24 -9.44
N LYS A 216 6.99 25.90 -9.40
CA LYS A 216 6.09 25.81 -10.56
C LYS A 216 5.94 27.11 -11.35
N PRO A 217 5.85 28.33 -10.73
CA PRO A 217 5.67 29.57 -11.48
C PRO A 217 6.82 29.88 -12.46
N TYR A 218 8.04 29.48 -12.16
CA TYR A 218 9.19 29.69 -13.03
C TYR A 218 9.61 28.43 -13.79
N LYS A 219 8.97 27.30 -13.52
CA LYS A 219 9.35 25.97 -14.04
C LYS A 219 10.84 25.66 -13.83
N LYS A 220 11.31 25.92 -12.62
CA LYS A 220 12.71 25.73 -12.23
C LYS A 220 12.83 24.93 -10.95
N VAL A 221 13.96 24.24 -10.84
CA VAL A 221 14.34 23.53 -9.63
C VAL A 221 15.56 24.20 -9.02
N TYR A 222 15.49 24.51 -7.73
CA TYR A 222 16.51 25.20 -6.97
C TYR A 222 17.01 24.33 -5.84
N TRP A 223 18.32 24.27 -5.67
CA TRP A 223 18.94 23.70 -4.48
C TRP A 223 19.47 24.85 -3.61
N VAL A 224 18.98 24.92 -2.37
CA VAL A 224 19.36 25.96 -1.42
C VAL A 224 19.67 25.35 -0.06
N SER A 225 20.56 26.01 0.70
CA SER A 225 20.90 25.61 2.06
C SER A 225 21.05 26.82 2.96
N LYS A 226 20.61 26.70 4.20
CA LYS A 226 20.83 27.72 5.23
C LYS A 226 22.32 27.90 5.56
N ALA A 227 23.14 26.88 5.26
CA ALA A 227 24.61 26.97 5.43
C ALA A 227 25.27 27.84 4.35
N TYR A 228 24.59 28.05 3.21
CA TYR A 228 25.10 28.82 2.07
C TYR A 228 24.01 29.78 1.55
N PRO A 229 23.62 30.83 2.33
CA PRO A 229 22.43 31.63 2.03
C PRO A 229 22.61 32.60 0.86
N GLU A 230 23.83 32.89 0.46
CA GLU A 230 24.15 33.93 -0.54
C GLU A 230 23.90 33.48 -1.98
N LYS A 231 23.90 32.16 -2.24
CA LYS A 231 23.80 31.60 -3.60
C LYS A 231 22.91 30.38 -3.63
N PHE A 232 22.31 30.14 -4.78
CA PHE A 232 21.78 28.81 -5.10
C PHE A 232 22.95 27.83 -5.25
N LEU A 233 22.86 26.66 -4.61
CA LEU A 233 23.81 25.58 -4.82
C LEU A 233 23.74 25.08 -6.26
N LYS A 234 22.50 25.00 -6.79
CA LYS A 234 22.22 24.62 -8.17
C LYS A 234 20.87 25.21 -8.58
N GLU A 235 20.77 25.60 -9.84
CA GLU A 235 19.53 26.02 -10.49
C GLU A 235 19.45 25.33 -11.86
N ILE A 236 18.34 24.68 -12.14
CA ILE A 236 18.09 24.05 -13.44
C ILE A 236 16.66 24.36 -13.91
N ASP A 237 16.49 24.49 -15.22
CA ASP A 237 15.17 24.51 -15.82
C ASP A 237 14.53 23.13 -15.71
N ASP A 238 13.20 23.06 -15.87
CA ASP A 238 12.41 21.84 -15.72
C ASP A 238 13.12 20.59 -16.29
N PRO A 239 13.67 19.70 -15.43
CA PRO A 239 14.49 18.58 -15.90
C PRO A 239 13.67 17.39 -16.39
N LEU A 240 12.39 17.30 -16.01
CA LEU A 240 11.56 16.13 -16.27
C LEU A 240 10.44 16.41 -17.29
N HIS A 241 10.14 17.70 -17.56
CA HIS A 241 9.07 18.14 -18.45
C HIS A 241 7.72 17.44 -18.17
N LEU A 242 7.37 17.31 -16.88
CA LEU A 242 6.14 16.68 -16.43
C LEU A 242 4.93 17.58 -16.68
N SER A 243 3.79 17.00 -16.98
CA SER A 243 2.52 17.73 -17.15
C SER A 243 2.11 18.47 -15.87
N GLY A 244 2.35 17.87 -14.69
CA GLY A 244 2.11 18.45 -13.37
C GLY A 244 3.24 19.29 -12.81
N PHE A 245 4.43 19.26 -13.43
CA PHE A 245 5.69 19.86 -13.00
C PHE A 245 6.36 19.19 -11.81
N PHE A 246 5.62 18.85 -10.74
CA PHE A 246 6.21 18.27 -9.53
C PHE A 246 6.61 16.80 -9.74
N PRO A 247 7.76 16.35 -9.20
CA PRO A 247 8.23 14.97 -9.30
C PRO A 247 7.55 14.03 -8.30
N CYS A 248 6.52 14.51 -7.63
CA CYS A 248 5.71 13.76 -6.69
C CYS A 248 4.22 13.97 -7.01
N PRO A 249 3.38 12.95 -6.86
CA PRO A 249 1.93 13.12 -6.92
C PRO A 249 1.42 13.92 -5.72
N LYS A 250 0.14 14.27 -5.74
CA LYS A 250 -0.53 14.73 -4.53
C LYS A 250 -0.33 13.71 -3.43
N PRO A 251 0.30 14.07 -2.29
CA PRO A 251 0.49 13.13 -1.18
C PRO A 251 -0.82 12.48 -0.76
N ILE A 252 -0.74 11.29 -0.22
CA ILE A 252 -1.91 10.67 0.40
C ILE A 252 -2.08 11.22 1.81
N PHE A 253 -3.23 11.83 2.08
CA PHE A 253 -3.55 12.47 3.36
C PHE A 253 -4.64 11.69 4.11
N ALA A 254 -4.51 11.54 5.44
CA ALA A 254 -5.50 10.87 6.28
C ALA A 254 -6.73 11.76 6.49
N THR A 255 -6.63 12.74 7.38
CA THR A 255 -7.68 13.71 7.61
C THR A 255 -7.19 15.08 7.18
N GLN A 256 -7.85 15.68 6.21
CA GLN A 256 -7.52 16.99 5.66
C GLN A 256 -8.75 17.88 5.66
N THR A 257 -8.55 19.16 5.88
CA THR A 257 -9.55 20.21 5.69
C THR A 257 -9.23 21.04 4.45
N ASN A 258 -10.23 21.69 3.85
CA ASN A 258 -10.02 22.44 2.60
C ASN A 258 -9.24 23.76 2.79
N ASP A 259 -8.99 24.16 4.03
CA ASP A 259 -8.27 25.38 4.40
C ASP A 259 -6.78 25.16 4.66
N SER A 260 -6.33 23.90 4.73
CA SER A 260 -4.94 23.56 5.00
C SER A 260 -4.48 22.35 4.21
N ILE A 261 -3.26 22.43 3.67
CA ILE A 261 -2.58 21.30 3.04
C ILE A 261 -1.97 20.33 4.06
N ILE A 262 -1.85 20.75 5.33
CA ILE A 262 -1.26 19.97 6.40
C ILE A 262 -2.32 19.03 6.97
N PRO A 263 -2.13 17.71 6.94
CA PRO A 263 -3.10 16.75 7.44
C PRO A 263 -3.06 16.63 8.96
N THR A 264 -4.15 16.09 9.51
CA THR A 264 -4.20 15.69 10.91
C THR A 264 -4.06 14.17 11.01
N PRO A 265 -3.05 13.65 11.76
CA PRO A 265 -2.93 12.22 12.03
C PRO A 265 -4.16 11.65 12.71
N ASP A 266 -4.61 10.45 12.34
CA ASP A 266 -5.76 9.78 12.96
C ASP A 266 -5.59 9.58 14.47
N TYR A 267 -4.35 9.45 14.93
CA TYR A 267 -4.02 9.42 16.35
C TYR A 267 -4.64 10.58 17.15
N CYS A 268 -4.68 11.78 16.58
CA CYS A 268 -5.21 12.96 17.24
C CYS A 268 -6.70 12.81 17.56
N LEU A 269 -7.47 12.09 16.72
CA LEU A 269 -8.89 11.86 16.88
C LEU A 269 -9.22 10.93 18.07
N ILE A 270 -8.28 10.06 18.43
CA ILE A 270 -8.47 9.04 19.46
C ILE A 270 -7.55 9.23 20.67
N LYS A 271 -6.66 10.22 20.67
CA LYS A 271 -5.64 10.45 21.70
C LYS A 271 -6.22 10.46 23.12
N GLU A 272 -7.31 11.21 23.35
CA GLU A 272 -7.93 11.28 24.66
C GLU A 272 -8.54 9.95 25.09
N MET A 273 -9.15 9.19 24.18
CA MET A 273 -9.68 7.86 24.46
C MET A 273 -8.56 6.88 24.80
N LEU A 274 -7.41 6.97 24.13
CA LEU A 274 -6.23 6.16 24.43
C LEU A 274 -5.66 6.48 25.81
N ASN A 275 -5.65 7.76 26.22
CA ASN A 275 -5.22 8.18 27.54
C ASN A 275 -6.18 7.66 28.61
N GLU A 276 -7.50 7.76 28.39
CA GLU A 276 -8.52 7.20 29.29
C GLU A 276 -8.39 5.68 29.43
N LEU A 277 -8.22 4.95 28.31
CA LEU A 277 -8.02 3.51 28.29
C LEU A 277 -6.80 3.07 29.12
N ASN A 278 -5.69 3.79 28.96
CA ASN A 278 -4.48 3.53 29.74
C ASN A 278 -4.70 3.82 31.22
N GLY A 279 -5.39 4.91 31.56
CA GLY A 279 -5.73 5.25 32.95
C GLY A 279 -6.62 4.19 33.61
N ILE A 280 -7.63 3.69 32.91
CA ILE A 280 -8.49 2.60 33.40
C ILE A 280 -7.67 1.32 33.58
N THR A 281 -6.86 0.94 32.58
CA THR A 281 -6.02 -0.26 32.67
C THR A 281 -5.07 -0.19 33.87
N GLN A 282 -4.50 0.97 34.15
CA GLN A 282 -3.66 1.20 35.33
C GLN A 282 -4.46 1.07 36.63
N ARG A 283 -5.65 1.66 36.71
CA ARG A 283 -6.53 1.54 37.87
C ARG A 283 -6.95 0.09 38.13
N MET A 284 -7.35 -0.63 37.08
CA MET A 284 -7.67 -2.06 37.19
C MET A 284 -6.50 -2.86 37.78
N LYS A 285 -5.29 -2.61 37.33
CA LYS A 285 -4.10 -3.29 37.85
C LYS A 285 -3.85 -2.98 39.32
N LEU A 286 -4.03 -1.71 39.73
CA LEU A 286 -3.91 -1.33 41.14
C LEU A 286 -4.99 -2.01 42.01
N VAL A 287 -6.23 -2.07 41.52
CA VAL A 287 -7.32 -2.78 42.21
C VAL A 287 -7.03 -4.27 42.28
N MET A 288 -6.53 -4.91 41.22
CA MET A 288 -6.12 -6.31 41.22
C MET A 288 -4.97 -6.58 42.22
N GLN A 289 -4.04 -5.65 42.37
CA GLN A 289 -2.97 -5.77 43.37
C GLN A 289 -3.52 -5.61 44.80
N ALA A 290 -4.56 -4.80 44.97
CA ALA A 290 -5.24 -4.64 46.27
C ALA A 290 -6.17 -5.79 46.63
N LEU A 291 -6.58 -6.63 45.66
CA LEU A 291 -7.39 -7.85 45.90
C LEU A 291 -6.64 -8.97 46.60
N LYS A 292 -5.44 -8.70 47.12
CA LYS A 292 -4.81 -9.66 48.05
C LYS A 292 -5.69 -9.77 49.29
N VAL A 293 -5.92 -11.02 49.70
CA VAL A 293 -6.58 -11.28 50.97
C VAL A 293 -5.75 -10.62 52.07
N SER A 294 -6.23 -9.49 52.54
CA SER A 294 -5.60 -8.71 53.61
C SER A 294 -6.63 -8.50 54.76
N GLY A 295 -6.16 -8.52 55.93
CA GLY A 295 -7.01 -8.31 57.10
C GLY A 295 -6.17 -8.16 58.36
N ALA A 296 -6.81 -7.80 59.43
CA ALA A 296 -6.23 -7.80 60.76
C ALA A 296 -6.69 -9.05 61.50
N TYR A 297 -5.82 -9.65 62.24
CA TYR A 297 -6.17 -10.77 63.10
C TYR A 297 -5.73 -10.52 64.54
N ASP A 298 -6.45 -11.14 65.49
CA ASP A 298 -6.11 -11.01 66.92
C ASP A 298 -4.76 -11.73 67.16
N LYS A 299 -3.80 -10.97 67.71
CA LYS A 299 -2.46 -11.46 68.09
C LYS A 299 -2.50 -12.63 69.07
N SER A 300 -3.62 -12.84 69.73
CA SER A 300 -3.81 -14.00 70.64
C SER A 300 -3.79 -15.36 69.89
N PHE A 301 -3.92 -15.36 68.56
CA PHE A 301 -3.95 -16.55 67.72
C PHE A 301 -2.86 -16.47 66.60
N PRO A 302 -1.58 -16.53 66.97
CA PRO A 302 -0.48 -16.34 66.00
C PRO A 302 -0.45 -17.41 64.91
N GLU A 303 -1.05 -18.57 65.13
CA GLU A 303 -1.13 -19.66 64.17
C GLU A 303 -1.94 -19.31 62.92
N LEU A 304 -2.88 -18.39 63.04
CA LEU A 304 -3.73 -17.91 61.93
C LEU A 304 -2.93 -17.16 60.84
N TYR A 305 -1.74 -16.65 61.20
CA TYR A 305 -0.82 -16.06 60.21
C TYR A 305 -0.48 -17.03 59.07
N ASN A 306 -0.42 -18.34 59.37
CA ASN A 306 -0.11 -19.36 58.37
C ASN A 306 -1.26 -19.58 57.37
N ILE A 307 -2.52 -19.27 57.72
CA ILE A 307 -3.67 -19.35 56.79
C ILE A 307 -3.54 -18.29 55.67
N LEU A 308 -2.99 -17.12 56.00
CA LEU A 308 -2.84 -16.02 55.04
C LEU A 308 -1.59 -16.09 54.18
N ASN A 309 -0.55 -16.80 54.64
CA ASN A 309 0.78 -16.78 54.01
C ASN A 309 1.23 -18.13 53.40
N LYS A 310 0.50 -19.21 53.59
CA LYS A 310 0.86 -20.54 53.07
C LYS A 310 -0.37 -21.17 52.44
N ASP A 311 -0.18 -21.94 51.39
CA ASP A 311 -1.19 -22.81 50.79
C ASP A 311 -1.52 -24.01 51.72
N VAL A 312 -1.93 -23.71 52.96
CA VAL A 312 -2.25 -24.71 53.97
C VAL A 312 -3.76 -24.74 54.14
N THR A 313 -4.37 -25.88 53.94
CA THR A 313 -5.81 -26.10 54.05
C THR A 313 -6.31 -26.24 55.49
N LEU A 314 -5.44 -26.67 56.41
CA LEU A 314 -5.74 -26.86 57.82
C LEU A 314 -4.62 -26.31 58.71
N VAL A 315 -4.97 -25.54 59.73
CA VAL A 315 -4.05 -24.98 60.71
C VAL A 315 -4.48 -25.46 62.10
N ALA A 316 -3.53 -26.02 62.86
CA ALA A 316 -3.75 -26.39 64.22
C ALA A 316 -3.79 -25.14 65.10
N VAL A 317 -4.84 -24.98 65.89
CA VAL A 317 -5.03 -23.89 66.84
C VAL A 317 -4.91 -24.40 68.24
N SER A 318 -4.12 -23.71 69.05
CA SER A 318 -3.77 -24.17 70.42
C SER A 318 -4.96 -24.20 71.35
N ASP A 319 -5.91 -23.25 71.20
CA ASP A 319 -7.12 -23.15 72.01
C ASP A 319 -8.37 -23.03 71.11
N PHE A 320 -8.89 -24.20 70.74
CA PHE A 320 -10.04 -24.29 69.81
C PHE A 320 -11.35 -23.81 70.45
N GLN A 321 -11.46 -23.95 71.82
CA GLN A 321 -12.65 -23.48 72.51
C GLN A 321 -12.73 -21.96 72.52
N LYS A 322 -11.62 -21.32 72.85
CA LYS A 322 -11.53 -19.83 72.77
C LYS A 322 -11.77 -19.29 71.36
N LEU A 323 -11.29 -19.99 70.33
CA LEU A 323 -11.59 -19.64 68.93
C LEU A 323 -13.11 -19.68 68.66
N LYS A 324 -13.79 -20.69 69.20
CA LYS A 324 -15.23 -20.90 69.02
C LYS A 324 -16.05 -19.82 69.75
N ASP A 325 -15.62 -19.48 70.97
CA ASP A 325 -16.27 -18.43 71.81
C ASP A 325 -16.11 -17.04 71.19
N CYS A 326 -15.08 -16.76 70.44
CA CYS A 326 -14.86 -15.53 69.68
C CYS A 326 -15.61 -15.50 68.34
N GLY A 327 -16.49 -16.46 68.04
CA GLY A 327 -17.24 -16.49 66.78
C GLY A 327 -16.51 -17.20 65.62
N GLY A 328 -15.47 -18.01 65.92
CA GLY A 328 -14.66 -18.73 64.95
C GLY A 328 -13.69 -17.82 64.18
N ILE A 329 -13.19 -18.29 63.06
CA ILE A 329 -12.24 -17.54 62.23
C ILE A 329 -12.79 -16.17 61.82
N ARG A 330 -14.09 -16.05 61.54
CA ARG A 330 -14.74 -14.82 61.13
C ARG A 330 -14.83 -13.75 62.24
N GLY A 331 -14.81 -14.16 63.50
CA GLY A 331 -14.83 -13.20 64.61
C GLY A 331 -13.44 -12.70 65.03
N ILE A 332 -12.38 -13.35 64.53
CA ILE A 332 -10.99 -13.05 64.88
C ILE A 332 -10.24 -12.37 63.72
N ILE A 333 -10.65 -12.62 62.49
CA ILE A 333 -10.06 -12.02 61.32
C ILE A 333 -11.04 -11.05 60.72
N ASP A 334 -10.66 -9.78 60.67
CA ASP A 334 -11.38 -8.72 59.93
C ASP A 334 -10.74 -8.60 58.56
N PHE A 335 -11.46 -9.06 57.55
CA PHE A 335 -11.01 -8.97 56.16
C PHE A 335 -11.34 -7.62 55.59
N ALA A 336 -10.41 -7.06 54.82
CA ALA A 336 -10.69 -5.89 54.01
C ALA A 336 -11.91 -6.14 53.08
N PRO A 337 -12.75 -5.14 52.81
CA PRO A 337 -14.01 -5.27 52.04
C PRO A 337 -13.73 -5.58 50.56
N ILE A 338 -13.39 -6.85 50.26
CA ILE A 338 -13.01 -7.32 48.92
C ILE A 338 -14.14 -7.12 47.90
N GLU A 339 -15.40 -7.24 48.33
CA GLU A 339 -16.57 -7.10 47.47
C GLU A 339 -16.64 -5.74 46.77
N GLN A 340 -16.26 -4.67 47.45
CA GLN A 340 -16.23 -3.30 46.87
C GLN A 340 -15.15 -3.19 45.77
N TYR A 341 -14.00 -3.87 45.95
CA TYR A 341 -12.95 -3.91 44.95
C TYR A 341 -13.35 -4.74 43.72
N VAL A 342 -14.09 -5.83 43.92
CA VAL A 342 -14.62 -6.66 42.81
C VAL A 342 -15.63 -5.88 41.99
N GLN A 343 -16.59 -5.21 42.64
CA GLN A 343 -17.56 -4.35 41.97
C GLN A 343 -16.89 -3.20 41.20
N ALA A 344 -15.88 -2.57 41.78
CA ALA A 344 -15.12 -1.51 41.12
C ALA A 344 -14.38 -2.08 39.88
N LEU A 345 -13.82 -3.29 39.98
CA LEU A 345 -13.13 -3.95 38.86
C LEU A 345 -14.11 -4.26 37.72
N GLU A 346 -15.30 -4.77 38.03
CA GLU A 346 -16.35 -5.03 37.04
C GLU A 346 -16.77 -3.76 36.31
N GLN A 347 -17.02 -2.67 37.03
CA GLN A 347 -17.37 -1.37 36.45
C GLN A 347 -16.24 -0.82 35.55
N LEU A 348 -14.99 -0.94 36.00
CA LEU A 348 -13.82 -0.55 35.20
C LEU A 348 -13.68 -1.41 33.93
N SER A 349 -13.99 -2.71 34.02
CA SER A 349 -13.96 -3.63 32.87
C SER A 349 -15.00 -3.23 31.82
N VAL A 350 -16.25 -2.99 32.23
CA VAL A 350 -17.31 -2.53 31.34
C VAL A 350 -16.93 -1.20 30.67
N ARG A 351 -16.41 -0.23 31.45
CA ARG A 351 -15.97 1.05 30.89
C ARG A 351 -14.81 0.90 29.92
N ARG A 352 -13.87 0.00 30.20
CA ARG A 352 -12.74 -0.32 29.31
C ARG A 352 -13.22 -0.84 27.96
N GLU A 353 -14.18 -1.76 27.96
CA GLU A 353 -14.77 -2.34 26.75
C GLU A 353 -15.52 -1.27 25.93
N ASP A 354 -16.26 -0.39 26.60
CA ASP A 354 -16.96 0.73 25.96
C ASP A 354 -15.97 1.67 25.23
N ILE A 355 -14.86 2.03 25.86
CA ILE A 355 -13.84 2.87 25.24
C ILE A 355 -13.19 2.16 24.04
N ILE A 356 -12.89 0.87 24.16
CA ILE A 356 -12.33 0.08 23.06
C ILE A 356 -13.28 0.11 21.85
N LYS A 357 -14.59 -0.07 22.08
CA LYS A 357 -15.60 0.04 21.02
C LYS A 357 -15.58 1.42 20.36
N ARG A 358 -15.58 2.48 21.16
CA ARG A 358 -15.53 3.87 20.64
C ARG A 358 -14.27 4.13 19.82
N ILE A 359 -13.12 3.60 20.23
CA ILE A 359 -11.88 3.72 19.44
C ILE A 359 -12.05 3.04 18.08
N TYR A 360 -12.62 1.83 18.03
CA TYR A 360 -12.87 1.14 16.78
C TYR A 360 -13.91 1.86 15.91
N ASP A 361 -14.95 2.44 16.51
CA ASP A 361 -15.95 3.23 15.80
C ASP A 361 -15.31 4.47 15.15
N VAL A 362 -14.42 5.17 15.87
CA VAL A 362 -13.72 6.34 15.34
C VAL A 362 -12.69 5.96 14.28
N THR A 363 -11.93 4.88 14.47
CA THR A 363 -10.92 4.44 13.51
C THR A 363 -11.50 3.71 12.30
N GLY A 364 -12.77 3.30 12.34
CA GLY A 364 -13.44 2.54 11.28
C GLY A 364 -13.00 1.08 11.19
N VAL A 365 -12.33 0.55 12.21
CA VAL A 365 -11.93 -0.87 12.27
C VAL A 365 -13.10 -1.72 12.73
N SER A 366 -13.76 -2.42 11.81
CA SER A 366 -14.89 -3.30 12.13
C SER A 366 -14.46 -4.62 12.75
N ASP A 367 -15.38 -5.30 13.47
CA ASP A 367 -15.15 -6.62 14.06
C ASP A 367 -14.75 -7.65 13.00
N ILE A 368 -15.33 -7.54 11.82
CA ILE A 368 -15.04 -8.43 10.69
C ILE A 368 -13.61 -8.28 10.20
N MET A 369 -13.09 -7.04 10.12
CA MET A 369 -11.69 -6.78 9.74
C MET A 369 -10.70 -7.38 10.76
N ARG A 370 -11.14 -7.57 12.00
CA ARG A 370 -10.36 -8.18 13.09
C ARG A 370 -10.52 -9.71 13.18
N GLY A 371 -11.34 -10.31 12.30
CA GLY A 371 -11.65 -11.74 12.32
C GLY A 371 -12.65 -12.16 13.41
N ASN A 372 -13.31 -11.21 14.07
CA ASN A 372 -14.31 -11.48 15.10
C ASN A 372 -15.69 -11.57 14.44
N SER A 373 -16.16 -12.79 14.15
CA SER A 373 -17.54 -13.04 13.74
C SER A 373 -18.31 -13.69 14.88
N SER A 374 -19.50 -13.19 15.20
CA SER A 374 -20.39 -13.82 16.17
C SER A 374 -21.01 -15.06 15.52
N THR A 375 -20.94 -16.20 16.19
CA THR A 375 -21.54 -17.46 15.76
C THR A 375 -23.07 -17.44 15.65
N VAL A 376 -23.70 -16.37 16.12
CA VAL A 376 -25.17 -16.19 16.17
C VAL A 376 -25.67 -15.37 14.97
N GLU A 377 -24.80 -14.69 14.23
CA GLU A 377 -25.20 -13.84 13.12
C GLU A 377 -25.37 -14.63 11.81
N THR A 378 -26.42 -14.29 11.04
CA THR A 378 -26.62 -14.88 9.72
C THR A 378 -25.56 -14.39 8.74
N ALA A 379 -25.15 -15.25 7.79
CA ALA A 379 -24.16 -14.92 6.75
C ALA A 379 -24.50 -13.62 5.99
N THR A 380 -25.80 -13.31 5.83
CA THR A 380 -26.28 -12.09 5.17
C THR A 380 -26.05 -10.85 6.04
N ALA A 381 -26.30 -10.95 7.35
CA ALA A 381 -26.06 -9.85 8.30
C ALA A 381 -24.56 -9.54 8.43
N VAL A 382 -23.73 -10.59 8.45
CA VAL A 382 -22.26 -10.47 8.45
C VAL A 382 -21.76 -9.77 7.18
N LYS A 383 -22.30 -10.16 5.99
CA LYS A 383 -21.98 -9.49 4.72
C LYS A 383 -22.42 -8.02 4.69
N GLN A 384 -23.60 -7.69 5.21
CA GLN A 384 -24.07 -6.31 5.27
C GLN A 384 -23.22 -5.46 6.21
N LYS A 385 -22.88 -5.97 7.40
CA LYS A 385 -21.97 -5.28 8.35
C LYS A 385 -20.57 -5.12 7.75
N ALA A 386 -20.07 -6.12 7.02
CA ALA A 386 -18.82 -6.03 6.28
C ALA A 386 -18.87 -4.87 5.28
N ASN A 387 -19.93 -4.81 4.48
CA ASN A 387 -20.10 -3.76 3.48
C ASN A 387 -20.16 -2.36 4.10
N PHE A 388 -20.92 -2.15 5.19
CA PHE A 388 -20.99 -0.84 5.85
C PHE A 388 -19.69 -0.44 6.57
N GLY A 389 -19.02 -1.37 7.24
CA GLY A 389 -17.71 -1.12 7.84
C GLY A 389 -16.63 -0.85 6.79
N THR A 390 -16.81 -1.39 5.58
CA THR A 390 -15.88 -1.23 4.45
C THR A 390 -16.07 0.10 3.72
N LEU A 391 -17.30 0.64 3.64
CA LEU A 391 -17.60 1.88 2.92
C LEU A 391 -16.75 3.06 3.40
N ARG A 392 -16.61 3.23 4.72
CA ARG A 392 -15.79 4.32 5.28
C ARG A 392 -14.30 4.19 4.93
N ASN A 393 -13.79 2.97 4.81
CA ASN A 393 -12.41 2.71 4.45
C ASN A 393 -12.22 2.63 2.93
N GLN A 394 -13.31 2.54 2.15
CA GLN A 394 -13.28 2.50 0.70
C GLN A 394 -12.75 3.80 0.10
N ASP A 395 -13.09 4.94 0.70
CA ASP A 395 -12.55 6.23 0.29
C ASP A 395 -11.02 6.28 0.45
N ARG A 396 -10.51 5.73 1.56
CA ARG A 396 -9.07 5.61 1.78
C ARG A 396 -8.39 4.65 0.79
N GLN A 397 -9.07 3.58 0.41
CA GLN A 397 -8.58 2.68 -0.66
C GLN A 397 -8.56 3.41 -2.01
N ASN A 398 -9.61 4.16 -2.34
CA ASN A 398 -9.68 4.95 -3.55
C ASN A 398 -8.56 6.00 -3.60
N ASP A 399 -8.28 6.67 -2.47
CA ASP A 399 -7.16 7.61 -2.35
C ASP A 399 -5.81 6.93 -2.56
N MET A 400 -5.63 5.73 -2.01
CA MET A 400 -4.42 4.95 -2.22
C MET A 400 -4.26 4.51 -3.68
N GLN A 401 -5.34 4.09 -4.33
CA GLN A 401 -5.34 3.74 -5.76
C GLN A 401 -5.04 4.95 -6.63
N ARG A 402 -5.66 6.11 -6.33
CA ARG A 402 -5.35 7.38 -7.00
C ARG A 402 -3.86 7.72 -6.86
N PHE A 403 -3.33 7.64 -5.66
CA PHE A 403 -1.92 7.93 -5.38
C PHE A 403 -0.97 7.04 -6.21
N ILE A 404 -1.27 5.74 -6.28
CA ILE A 404 -0.49 4.79 -7.10
C ILE A 404 -0.66 5.08 -8.59
N ALA A 405 -1.87 5.39 -9.04
CA ALA A 405 -2.12 5.74 -10.45
C ALA A 405 -1.36 7.01 -10.86
N ASP A 406 -1.31 8.02 -9.98
CA ASP A 406 -0.57 9.25 -10.23
C ASP A 406 0.96 9.00 -10.25
N LEU A 407 1.47 8.11 -9.39
CA LEU A 407 2.88 7.67 -9.47
C LEU A 407 3.20 6.99 -10.79
N TYR A 408 2.35 6.07 -11.24
CA TYR A 408 2.55 5.41 -12.53
C TYR A 408 2.50 6.41 -13.69
N ARG A 409 1.62 7.42 -13.60
CA ARG A 409 1.56 8.49 -14.60
C ARG A 409 2.86 9.28 -14.65
N ILE A 410 3.39 9.71 -13.50
CA ILE A 410 4.68 10.44 -13.43
C ILE A 410 5.81 9.57 -13.99
N LYS A 411 5.91 8.31 -13.59
CA LYS A 411 6.89 7.37 -14.13
C LYS A 411 6.75 7.23 -15.65
N ALA A 412 5.53 7.05 -16.14
CA ALA A 412 5.26 6.91 -17.57
C ALA A 412 5.67 8.18 -18.35
N GLU A 413 5.39 9.39 -17.83
CA GLU A 413 5.82 10.63 -18.43
C GLU A 413 7.35 10.75 -18.47
N ILE A 414 8.05 10.37 -17.38
CA ILE A 414 9.52 10.34 -17.32
C ILE A 414 10.08 9.34 -18.35
N ILE A 415 9.51 8.15 -18.44
CA ILE A 415 9.93 7.12 -19.40
C ILE A 415 9.76 7.64 -20.84
N CYS A 416 8.61 8.22 -21.15
CA CYS A 416 8.35 8.78 -22.48
C CYS A 416 9.35 9.89 -22.84
N GLU A 417 9.68 10.78 -21.89
CA GLU A 417 10.57 11.91 -22.14
C GLU A 417 12.04 11.52 -22.18
N GLN A 418 12.51 10.77 -21.19
CA GLN A 418 13.93 10.60 -20.89
C GLN A 418 14.56 9.35 -21.52
N PHE A 419 13.79 8.25 -21.63
CA PHE A 419 14.37 6.99 -22.13
C PHE A 419 14.76 7.09 -23.60
N SER A 420 15.87 6.49 -23.98
CA SER A 420 16.32 6.45 -25.36
C SER A 420 15.42 5.55 -26.21
N GLU A 421 15.35 5.86 -27.51
CA GLU A 421 14.59 5.04 -28.47
C GLU A 421 15.03 3.58 -28.46
N LYS A 422 16.33 3.34 -28.29
CA LYS A 422 16.92 2.01 -28.22
C LYS A 422 16.42 1.25 -26.98
N THR A 423 16.33 1.91 -25.84
CA THR A 423 15.81 1.33 -24.59
C THR A 423 14.34 0.99 -24.75
N LEU A 424 13.54 1.92 -25.30
CA LEU A 424 12.10 1.70 -25.54
C LEU A 424 11.85 0.55 -26.51
N ALA A 425 12.60 0.45 -27.60
CA ALA A 425 12.50 -0.67 -28.56
C ALA A 425 12.87 -2.02 -27.91
N GLY A 426 13.75 -2.01 -26.91
CA GLY A 426 14.20 -3.21 -26.20
C GLY A 426 13.11 -3.91 -25.37
N PHE A 427 12.02 -3.23 -25.04
CA PHE A 427 10.89 -3.82 -24.32
C PHE A 427 9.97 -4.68 -25.19
N LEU A 428 10.14 -4.63 -26.51
CA LEU A 428 9.37 -5.43 -27.45
C LEU A 428 9.98 -6.81 -27.65
N THR A 429 9.13 -7.80 -27.90
CA THR A 429 9.58 -9.14 -28.30
C THR A 429 10.20 -9.13 -29.70
N HIS A 430 11.00 -10.14 -30.01
CA HIS A 430 11.69 -10.23 -31.30
C HIS A 430 10.72 -10.16 -32.50
N ASP A 431 9.58 -10.81 -32.39
CA ASP A 431 8.55 -10.80 -33.45
C ASP A 431 7.90 -9.42 -33.65
N GLU A 432 7.69 -8.68 -32.55
CA GLU A 432 7.15 -7.31 -32.59
C GLU A 432 8.16 -6.33 -33.20
N GLN A 433 9.45 -6.56 -33.02
CA GLN A 433 10.53 -5.73 -33.59
C GLN A 433 10.70 -5.91 -35.11
N GLN A 434 10.13 -6.95 -35.73
CA GLN A 434 10.23 -7.18 -37.16
C GLN A 434 9.59 -6.07 -37.99
N ASN A 435 8.54 -5.44 -37.48
CA ASN A 435 7.91 -4.28 -38.14
C ASN A 435 8.57 -2.96 -37.69
N LYS A 436 9.79 -2.71 -38.18
CA LYS A 436 10.59 -1.54 -37.81
C LYS A 436 9.88 -0.20 -38.01
N LEU A 437 9.02 -0.08 -39.04
CA LEU A 437 8.27 1.16 -39.29
C LEU A 437 7.23 1.40 -38.20
N ALA A 438 6.43 0.40 -37.82
CA ALA A 438 5.44 0.54 -36.77
C ALA A 438 6.09 0.79 -35.41
N VAL A 439 7.26 0.17 -35.14
CA VAL A 439 8.03 0.43 -33.90
C VAL A 439 8.53 1.87 -33.85
N ALA A 440 9.11 2.38 -34.94
CA ALA A 440 9.58 3.76 -35.02
C ALA A 440 8.42 4.77 -34.84
N GLU A 441 7.27 4.51 -35.47
CA GLU A 441 6.07 5.33 -35.35
C GLU A 441 5.52 5.29 -33.91
N ALA A 442 5.48 4.13 -33.27
CA ALA A 442 5.04 3.99 -31.88
C ALA A 442 5.96 4.75 -30.91
N ILE A 443 7.27 4.67 -31.08
CA ILE A 443 8.24 5.40 -30.26
C ILE A 443 8.11 6.92 -30.50
N LEU A 444 7.92 7.33 -31.75
CA LEU A 444 7.68 8.74 -32.07
C LEU A 444 6.43 9.27 -31.39
N LEU A 445 5.33 8.50 -31.38
CA LEU A 445 4.10 8.85 -30.66
C LEU A 445 4.37 9.02 -29.14
N LEU A 446 5.12 8.10 -28.53
CA LEU A 446 5.49 8.22 -27.10
C LEU A 446 6.31 9.48 -26.83
N LYS A 447 7.23 9.84 -27.74
CA LYS A 447 8.10 11.02 -27.58
C LYS A 447 7.40 12.35 -27.84
N THR A 448 6.47 12.40 -28.77
CA THR A 448 5.77 13.65 -29.16
C THR A 448 4.51 13.88 -28.34
N ASP A 449 3.66 12.88 -28.23
CA ASP A 449 2.35 13.01 -27.60
C ASP A 449 2.33 12.53 -26.15
N LYS A 450 3.40 11.85 -25.70
CA LYS A 450 3.51 11.25 -24.36
C LYS A 450 2.29 10.38 -24.04
N LEU A 451 1.53 10.72 -23.01
CA LEU A 451 0.31 10.03 -22.61
C LEU A 451 -0.97 10.54 -23.27
N ARG A 452 -0.86 11.47 -24.25
CA ARG A 452 -2.03 12.03 -24.92
C ARG A 452 -2.77 10.93 -25.68
N GLY A 453 -4.08 10.81 -25.44
CA GLY A 453 -4.90 9.75 -26.03
C GLY A 453 -4.77 8.38 -25.34
N MET A 454 -3.95 8.28 -24.30
CA MET A 454 -3.80 7.07 -23.46
C MET A 454 -4.45 7.29 -22.11
N ILE A 455 -5.07 6.24 -21.57
CA ILE A 455 -5.66 6.23 -20.22
C ILE A 455 -4.91 5.19 -19.41
N LEU A 456 -4.14 5.65 -18.43
CA LEU A 456 -3.48 4.76 -17.48
C LEU A 456 -4.48 4.38 -16.38
N ARG A 457 -4.68 3.09 -16.20
CA ARG A 457 -5.52 2.50 -15.17
C ARG A 457 -4.68 1.60 -14.29
N VAL A 458 -5.09 1.48 -13.04
CA VAL A 458 -4.46 0.61 -12.05
C VAL A 458 -5.47 -0.47 -11.67
N GLU A 459 -5.09 -1.74 -11.75
CA GLU A 459 -5.94 -2.82 -11.26
C GLU A 459 -6.09 -2.75 -9.74
N SER A 460 -7.32 -2.82 -9.27
CA SER A 460 -7.63 -2.90 -7.85
C SER A 460 -7.55 -4.35 -7.39
N ASP A 461 -6.43 -4.75 -6.79
CA ASP A 461 -6.32 -6.03 -6.09
C ASP A 461 -6.76 -5.90 -4.61
N ALA A 462 -7.99 -5.43 -4.37
CA ALA A 462 -8.56 -5.46 -3.03
C ALA A 462 -8.77 -6.92 -2.60
N VAL A 463 -8.13 -7.33 -1.53
CA VAL A 463 -8.11 -8.72 -1.02
C VAL A 463 -9.52 -9.29 -0.81
N PHE A 464 -10.51 -8.45 -0.50
CA PHE A 464 -11.88 -8.87 -0.26
C PHE A 464 -12.67 -9.26 -1.52
N ASN A 465 -12.21 -8.89 -2.71
CA ASN A 465 -12.92 -9.15 -3.97
C ASN A 465 -12.26 -10.25 -4.82
N GLN A 466 -11.13 -10.82 -4.40
CA GLN A 466 -10.39 -11.79 -5.24
C GLN A 466 -11.24 -13.01 -5.63
N GLU A 467 -12.00 -13.58 -4.71
CA GLU A 467 -12.87 -14.73 -5.03
C GLU A 467 -14.02 -14.34 -5.98
N GLU A 468 -14.60 -13.17 -5.77
CA GLU A 468 -15.70 -12.66 -6.60
C GLU A 468 -15.19 -12.21 -7.97
N GLU A 469 -14.01 -11.61 -8.06
CA GLU A 469 -13.35 -11.26 -9.32
C GLU A 469 -12.82 -12.48 -10.07
N HIS A 470 -12.26 -13.48 -9.38
CA HIS A 470 -11.92 -14.76 -10.00
C HIS A 470 -13.17 -15.43 -10.57
N LYS A 471 -14.26 -15.43 -9.83
CA LYS A 471 -15.53 -16.00 -10.30
C LYS A 471 -16.07 -15.22 -11.50
N LYS A 472 -16.09 -13.89 -11.45
CA LYS A 472 -16.47 -13.03 -12.58
C LYS A 472 -15.56 -13.25 -13.80
N THR A 473 -14.25 -13.43 -13.58
CA THR A 473 -13.30 -13.71 -14.66
C THR A 473 -13.55 -15.07 -15.30
N ILE A 474 -13.79 -16.11 -14.50
CA ILE A 474 -14.12 -17.46 -15.00
C ILE A 474 -15.45 -17.46 -15.74
N ASP A 475 -16.47 -16.83 -15.17
CA ASP A 475 -17.80 -16.71 -15.80
C ASP A 475 -17.70 -15.92 -17.12
N GLY A 476 -16.87 -14.90 -17.16
CA GLY A 476 -16.60 -14.14 -18.36
C GLY A 476 -15.86 -14.91 -19.44
N ILE A 477 -14.82 -15.66 -19.07
CA ILE A 477 -14.11 -16.55 -20.03
C ILE A 477 -15.06 -17.59 -20.58
N ASN A 478 -15.95 -18.13 -19.75
CA ASN A 478 -16.98 -19.06 -20.21
C ASN A 478 -17.98 -18.41 -21.18
N THR A 479 -18.36 -17.16 -20.90
CA THR A 479 -19.23 -16.36 -21.77
C THR A 479 -18.56 -16.09 -23.10
N ILE A 480 -17.29 -15.67 -23.12
CA ILE A 480 -16.50 -15.46 -24.33
C ILE A 480 -16.39 -16.77 -25.14
N ASN A 481 -16.07 -17.89 -24.49
CA ASN A 481 -16.00 -19.19 -25.15
C ASN A 481 -17.32 -19.61 -25.79
N THR A 482 -18.44 -19.31 -25.15
CA THR A 482 -19.78 -19.57 -25.69
C THR A 482 -20.06 -18.69 -26.89
N MET A 483 -19.77 -17.39 -26.79
CA MET A 483 -19.92 -16.43 -27.90
C MET A 483 -19.03 -16.77 -29.09
N ILE A 484 -17.78 -17.18 -28.87
CA ILE A 484 -16.88 -17.63 -29.95
C ILE A 484 -17.46 -18.85 -30.68
N LYS A 485 -17.99 -19.84 -29.96
CA LYS A 485 -18.59 -21.02 -30.58
C LYS A 485 -19.85 -20.69 -31.40
N GLU A 486 -20.70 -19.82 -30.86
CA GLU A 486 -21.90 -19.36 -31.57
C GLU A 486 -21.54 -18.49 -32.78
N ALA A 487 -20.54 -17.61 -32.63
CA ALA A 487 -20.02 -16.81 -33.72
C ALA A 487 -19.47 -17.67 -34.86
N PHE A 488 -18.66 -18.70 -34.55
CA PHE A 488 -18.11 -19.61 -35.57
C PHE A 488 -19.21 -20.32 -36.38
N ALA A 489 -20.26 -20.81 -35.70
CA ALA A 489 -21.36 -21.49 -36.37
C ALA A 489 -22.15 -20.56 -37.32
N LEU A 490 -22.32 -19.28 -36.94
CA LEU A 490 -23.10 -18.30 -37.72
C LEU A 490 -22.24 -17.58 -38.78
N VAL A 491 -20.97 -17.27 -38.49
CA VAL A 491 -20.06 -16.63 -39.46
C VAL A 491 -19.73 -17.57 -40.63
N SER A 492 -19.72 -18.89 -40.41
CA SER A 492 -19.58 -19.88 -41.48
C SER A 492 -20.74 -19.85 -42.48
N SER A 493 -21.93 -19.46 -42.03
CA SER A 493 -23.12 -19.31 -42.88
C SER A 493 -23.33 -17.87 -43.40
N GLN A 494 -22.92 -16.86 -42.66
CA GLN A 494 -23.07 -15.43 -42.99
C GLN A 494 -21.83 -14.60 -42.62
N PRO A 495 -20.82 -14.52 -43.49
CA PRO A 495 -19.55 -13.81 -43.24
C PRO A 495 -19.71 -12.31 -42.89
N LEU A 496 -20.80 -11.68 -43.36
CA LEU A 496 -21.14 -10.26 -43.10
C LEU A 496 -21.34 -9.94 -41.60
N LEU A 497 -21.59 -10.94 -40.75
CA LEU A 497 -21.81 -10.77 -39.32
C LEU A 497 -20.51 -10.74 -38.48
N LEU A 498 -19.36 -11.04 -39.07
CA LEU A 498 -18.05 -11.07 -38.41
C LEU A 498 -17.72 -9.78 -37.63
N PRO A 499 -17.92 -8.56 -38.20
CA PRO A 499 -17.65 -7.32 -37.47
C PRO A 499 -18.54 -7.11 -36.24
N LEU A 500 -19.80 -7.59 -36.29
CA LEU A 500 -20.74 -7.49 -35.17
C LEU A 500 -20.29 -8.38 -34.00
N TYR A 501 -19.96 -9.64 -34.29
CA TYR A 501 -19.46 -10.56 -33.27
C TYR A 501 -18.14 -10.12 -32.66
N ARG A 502 -17.24 -9.56 -33.49
CA ARG A 502 -16.00 -8.94 -33.03
C ARG A 502 -16.30 -7.84 -32.00
N SER A 503 -17.18 -6.90 -32.34
CA SER A 503 -17.58 -5.81 -31.45
C SER A 503 -18.22 -6.29 -30.14
N MET A 504 -19.02 -7.36 -30.19
CA MET A 504 -19.63 -7.96 -29.00
C MET A 504 -18.57 -8.59 -28.08
N ILE A 505 -17.64 -9.35 -28.63
CA ILE A 505 -16.55 -9.99 -27.85
C ILE A 505 -15.62 -8.93 -27.26
N GLU A 506 -15.25 -7.89 -28.05
CA GLU A 506 -14.46 -6.76 -27.57
C GLU A 506 -15.18 -6.02 -26.43
N SER A 507 -16.49 -5.85 -26.51
CA SER A 507 -17.29 -5.24 -25.44
C SER A 507 -17.27 -6.06 -24.15
N VAL A 508 -17.36 -7.39 -24.24
CA VAL A 508 -17.27 -8.28 -23.07
C VAL A 508 -15.86 -8.26 -22.47
N ILE A 509 -14.81 -8.30 -23.30
CA ILE A 509 -13.42 -8.21 -22.85
C ILE A 509 -13.15 -6.87 -22.17
N ALA A 510 -13.72 -5.78 -22.68
CA ALA A 510 -13.57 -4.45 -22.09
C ALA A 510 -14.13 -4.35 -20.66
N THR A 511 -15.10 -5.18 -20.31
CA THR A 511 -15.65 -5.24 -18.94
C THR A 511 -14.80 -6.09 -17.98
N MET A 512 -13.79 -6.81 -18.50
CA MET A 512 -12.95 -7.74 -17.74
C MET A 512 -11.48 -7.37 -17.86
N PRO A 513 -10.91 -6.69 -16.87
CA PRO A 513 -9.51 -6.24 -16.93
C PRO A 513 -8.51 -7.37 -17.21
N ARG A 514 -8.71 -8.55 -16.64
CA ARG A 514 -7.81 -9.72 -16.83
C ARG A 514 -7.99 -10.45 -18.16
N ALA A 515 -9.11 -10.27 -18.86
CA ALA A 515 -9.33 -10.87 -20.17
C ALA A 515 -8.66 -10.09 -21.31
N ARG A 516 -8.22 -8.86 -21.05
CA ARG A 516 -7.57 -7.99 -22.05
C ARG A 516 -6.25 -8.54 -22.59
N GLN A 517 -5.53 -9.33 -21.81
CA GLN A 517 -4.33 -10.02 -22.29
C GLN A 517 -4.60 -10.93 -23.51
N PHE A 518 -5.84 -11.34 -23.71
CA PHE A 518 -6.28 -12.12 -24.88
C PHE A 518 -6.74 -11.25 -26.06
N GLU A 519 -6.87 -9.93 -25.87
CA GLU A 519 -7.36 -9.01 -26.91
C GLU A 519 -6.47 -9.04 -28.16
N SER A 520 -5.15 -9.03 -27.99
CA SER A 520 -4.19 -9.09 -29.10
C SER A 520 -4.24 -10.42 -29.85
N VAL A 521 -4.43 -11.53 -29.13
CA VAL A 521 -4.54 -12.87 -29.73
C VAL A 521 -5.86 -13.01 -30.48
N LEU A 522 -6.93 -12.47 -29.92
CA LEU A 522 -8.23 -12.45 -30.59
C LEU A 522 -8.23 -11.54 -31.83
N GLU A 523 -7.60 -10.37 -31.74
CA GLU A 523 -7.42 -9.49 -32.90
C GLU A 523 -6.67 -10.18 -34.04
N GLN A 524 -5.56 -10.86 -33.74
CA GLN A 524 -4.82 -11.65 -34.74
C GLN A 524 -5.68 -12.78 -35.31
N THR A 525 -6.43 -13.47 -34.46
CA THR A 525 -7.29 -14.57 -34.89
C THR A 525 -8.41 -14.06 -35.79
N PHE A 526 -9.09 -12.98 -35.45
CA PHE A 526 -10.12 -12.37 -36.28
C PHE A 526 -9.58 -11.83 -37.61
N ASN A 527 -8.39 -11.22 -37.59
CA ASN A 527 -7.73 -10.74 -38.81
C ASN A 527 -7.32 -11.91 -39.73
N ASN A 528 -6.88 -13.02 -39.17
CA ASN A 528 -6.57 -14.23 -39.96
C ASN A 528 -7.84 -14.85 -40.54
N ILE A 529 -8.90 -14.96 -39.76
CA ILE A 529 -10.22 -15.44 -40.22
C ILE A 529 -10.76 -14.54 -41.34
N SER A 530 -10.63 -13.21 -41.18
CA SER A 530 -11.04 -12.25 -42.20
C SER A 530 -10.26 -12.41 -43.52
N LYS A 531 -8.95 -12.66 -43.44
CA LYS A 531 -8.12 -12.92 -44.62
C LYS A 531 -8.46 -14.26 -45.27
N ASP A 532 -8.66 -15.31 -44.46
CA ASP A 532 -9.02 -16.64 -44.97
C ASP A 532 -10.41 -16.67 -45.65
N LEU A 533 -11.35 -15.80 -45.20
CA LEU A 533 -12.66 -15.63 -45.80
C LEU A 533 -12.59 -14.86 -47.13
N HIS A 534 -11.60 -13.96 -47.31
CA HIS A 534 -11.41 -13.22 -48.56
C HIS A 534 -10.65 -14.03 -49.63
N ASP A 535 -9.77 -14.99 -49.24
CA ASP A 535 -8.88 -15.69 -50.13
C ASP A 535 -9.35 -17.08 -50.62
N LYS A 536 -10.53 -17.58 -50.21
CA LYS A 536 -10.99 -18.91 -50.64
C LYS A 536 -12.41 -18.91 -51.22
N PRO A 537 -12.53 -19.32 -52.54
CA PRO A 537 -13.76 -19.95 -53.01
C PRO A 537 -13.77 -21.42 -52.59
N GLN A 538 -14.76 -21.79 -51.78
CA GLN A 538 -15.28 -23.15 -51.55
C GLN A 538 -14.28 -24.35 -51.67
N SER A 539 -13.50 -24.62 -50.62
CA SER A 539 -13.05 -26.00 -50.33
C SER A 539 -12.26 -26.07 -49.00
N SER A 540 -12.89 -26.27 -47.88
CA SER A 540 -12.18 -26.80 -46.70
C SER A 540 -13.11 -27.16 -45.52
N GLU A 541 -14.02 -28.10 -45.72
CA GLU A 541 -14.70 -28.78 -44.59
C GLU A 541 -13.71 -29.64 -43.77
N ASN A 542 -12.67 -30.19 -44.42
CA ASN A 542 -11.72 -31.12 -43.76
C ASN A 542 -10.69 -30.46 -42.80
N ASN A 543 -10.41 -29.15 -42.91
CA ASN A 543 -9.49 -28.47 -42.01
C ASN A 543 -10.16 -27.93 -40.74
N LEU A 544 -11.48 -27.70 -40.79
CA LEU A 544 -12.24 -27.28 -39.63
C LEU A 544 -12.47 -28.43 -38.62
N GLU A 545 -12.71 -29.64 -39.12
CA GLU A 545 -12.87 -30.84 -38.26
C GLU A 545 -11.56 -31.19 -37.54
N ASN A 546 -10.40 -31.05 -38.18
CA ASN A 546 -9.11 -31.29 -37.53
C ASN A 546 -8.76 -30.26 -36.45
N ASN A 547 -9.08 -28.98 -36.65
CA ASN A 547 -8.86 -27.94 -35.67
C ASN A 547 -9.87 -28.03 -34.50
N LEU A 548 -11.11 -28.43 -34.74
CA LEU A 548 -12.10 -28.72 -33.71
C LEU A 548 -11.73 -29.96 -32.89
N ALA A 549 -11.17 -30.99 -33.53
CA ALA A 549 -10.67 -32.18 -32.84
C ALA A 549 -9.46 -31.88 -31.95
N GLN A 550 -8.53 -31.03 -32.41
CA GLN A 550 -7.39 -30.56 -31.59
C GLN A 550 -7.86 -29.70 -30.41
N ALA A 551 -8.77 -28.75 -30.60
CA ALA A 551 -9.32 -27.93 -29.52
C ALA A 551 -10.14 -28.76 -28.52
N GLN A 552 -10.83 -29.81 -28.98
CA GLN A 552 -11.51 -30.76 -28.09
C GLN A 552 -10.54 -31.64 -27.30
N GLN A 553 -9.43 -32.00 -27.90
CA GLN A 553 -8.37 -32.78 -27.24
C GLN A 553 -7.63 -31.98 -26.18
N GLU A 554 -7.33 -30.69 -26.43
CA GLU A 554 -6.79 -29.77 -25.44
C GLU A 554 -7.77 -29.50 -24.29
N LYS A 555 -9.05 -29.37 -24.58
CA LYS A 555 -10.11 -29.21 -23.56
C LYS A 555 -10.25 -30.46 -22.66
N ASN A 556 -10.11 -31.64 -23.24
CA ASN A 556 -10.12 -32.87 -22.47
C ASN A 556 -8.87 -32.99 -21.59
N ASN A 557 -7.71 -32.57 -22.10
CA ASN A 557 -6.46 -32.50 -21.31
C ASN A 557 -6.53 -31.47 -20.18
N LEU A 558 -7.17 -30.32 -20.40
CA LEU A 558 -7.39 -29.32 -19.35
C LEU A 558 -8.38 -29.82 -18.30
N LYS A 559 -9.46 -30.47 -18.72
CA LYS A 559 -10.42 -31.10 -17.80
C LYS A 559 -9.80 -32.22 -16.97
N GLN A 560 -8.90 -33.01 -17.59
CA GLN A 560 -8.14 -34.06 -16.90
C GLN A 560 -7.23 -33.45 -15.84
N ARG A 561 -6.51 -32.37 -16.18
CA ARG A 561 -5.69 -31.62 -15.22
C ARG A 561 -6.49 -30.99 -14.08
N GLU A 562 -7.68 -30.45 -14.37
CA GLU A 562 -8.59 -29.95 -13.30
C GLU A 562 -9.07 -31.06 -12.36
N LEU A 563 -9.38 -32.24 -12.91
CA LEU A 563 -9.75 -33.42 -12.12
C LEU A 563 -8.57 -33.92 -11.28
N ASP A 564 -7.35 -33.92 -11.84
CA ASP A 564 -6.13 -34.30 -11.12
C ASP A 564 -5.81 -33.31 -9.98
N ILE A 565 -6.00 -32.00 -10.21
CA ILE A 565 -5.83 -30.96 -9.18
C ILE A 565 -6.90 -31.10 -8.07
N LYS A 566 -8.16 -31.40 -8.43
CA LYS A 566 -9.22 -31.66 -7.43
C LYS A 566 -8.95 -32.93 -6.63
N ALA A 567 -8.52 -33.99 -7.30
CA ALA A 567 -8.16 -35.24 -6.63
C ALA A 567 -6.96 -35.05 -5.68
N PHE A 568 -5.97 -34.26 -6.08
CA PHE A 568 -4.83 -33.90 -5.22
C PHE A 568 -5.26 -33.08 -4.00
N SER A 569 -6.13 -32.08 -4.19
CA SER A 569 -6.70 -31.29 -3.09
C SER A 569 -7.56 -32.10 -2.13
N GLU A 570 -8.32 -33.08 -2.62
CA GLU A 570 -9.09 -34.00 -1.77
C GLU A 570 -8.20 -34.99 -1.02
N MET A 571 -7.12 -35.46 -1.64
CA MET A 571 -6.12 -36.29 -0.96
C MET A 571 -5.40 -35.51 0.15
N GLU A 572 -5.06 -34.25 -0.10
CA GLU A 572 -4.41 -33.38 0.90
C GLU A 572 -5.33 -33.11 2.10
N LYS A 573 -6.62 -32.85 1.84
CA LYS A 573 -7.67 -32.73 2.88
C LYS A 573 -7.87 -34.05 3.66
N ALA A 574 -7.84 -35.19 2.98
CA ALA A 574 -7.96 -36.49 3.64
C ALA A 574 -6.72 -36.82 4.49
N HIS A 575 -5.53 -36.40 4.06
CA HIS A 575 -4.30 -36.52 4.82
C HIS A 575 -4.30 -35.63 6.07
N HIS A 576 -4.79 -34.40 5.93
CA HIS A 576 -4.93 -33.45 7.05
C HIS A 576 -5.95 -33.96 8.09
N ASN A 577 -7.09 -34.43 7.64
CA ASN A 577 -8.12 -35.02 8.52
C ASN A 577 -7.65 -36.32 9.22
N ARG A 578 -6.79 -37.12 8.58
CA ARG A 578 -6.17 -38.29 9.22
C ARG A 578 -5.18 -37.89 10.31
N ALA A 579 -4.33 -36.90 10.04
CA ALA A 579 -3.39 -36.37 11.02
C ALA A 579 -4.09 -35.76 12.23
N GLU A 580 -5.21 -35.07 12.00
CA GLU A 580 -6.04 -34.51 13.09
C GLU A 580 -6.75 -35.58 13.92
N LEU A 581 -7.16 -36.68 13.28
CA LEU A 581 -7.75 -37.83 13.97
C LEU A 581 -6.71 -38.64 14.78
N GLU A 582 -5.48 -38.72 14.31
CA GLU A 582 -4.39 -39.36 15.07
C GLU A 582 -3.99 -38.51 16.27
N LEU A 583 -3.89 -37.18 16.14
CA LEU A 583 -3.66 -36.25 17.25
C LEU A 583 -4.77 -36.34 18.32
N LYS A 584 -6.05 -36.37 17.91
CA LYS A 584 -7.17 -36.57 18.84
C LYS A 584 -7.17 -37.94 19.54
N LYS A 585 -6.66 -38.99 18.89
CA LYS A 585 -6.49 -40.32 19.49
C LYS A 585 -5.35 -40.36 20.48
N GLU A 586 -4.29 -39.60 20.24
CA GLU A 586 -3.18 -39.48 21.22
C GLU A 586 -3.58 -38.64 22.44
N GLU A 587 -4.34 -37.55 22.23
CA GLU A 587 -4.91 -36.75 23.32
C GLU A 587 -5.89 -37.55 24.19
N LEU A 588 -6.73 -38.40 23.61
CA LEU A 588 -7.65 -39.28 24.33
C LEU A 588 -6.90 -40.36 25.11
N LYS A 589 -5.80 -40.92 24.59
CA LYS A 589 -4.96 -41.89 25.31
C LYS A 589 -4.21 -41.24 26.49
N ALA A 590 -3.77 -39.99 26.31
CA ALA A 590 -3.13 -39.26 27.42
C ALA A 590 -4.13 -38.84 28.51
N HIS A 591 -5.44 -38.76 28.21
CA HIS A 591 -6.47 -38.48 29.21
C HIS A 591 -6.95 -39.73 30.00
N ASP A 592 -6.76 -40.92 29.43
CA ASP A 592 -7.10 -42.19 30.11
C ASP A 592 -5.96 -42.73 31.01
N GLU A 593 -4.75 -42.13 30.94
CA GLU A 593 -3.59 -42.48 31.77
C GLU A 593 -3.39 -41.55 33.01
N HIS A 594 -4.31 -40.61 33.24
CA HIS A 594 -4.39 -39.75 34.42
C HIS A 594 -5.73 -39.95 35.14
#